data_669bba312c3dee41b01cd2eeb712276d
#
_entry.id   669bba312c3dee41b01cd2eeb712276d
#
_cell.length_a   1.000
_cell.length_b   1.000
_cell.length_c   1.000
_cell.angle_alpha   90.00
_cell.angle_beta   90.00
_cell.angle_gamma   90.00
#
_symmetry.space_group_name_H-M   'P 1'
#
loop_
_entity.id
_entity.type
_entity.pdbx_description
1 polymer ?
#
loop_
_entity_poly.entity_id
_entity_poly.type
_entity_poly.pdbx_seq_one_letter_code
_entity_poly.pdbx_strand_id
1 'polypeptide(L)'
;MKILLMCGAGASSGFMAQAMRKAAKDQGLDDIDVIARSEAEMANNLKDTDLVMFGPHLAYKKDALAKDLEQYNVPFTFIDKDAYGSIDGAATLKQALDVLKDTKPVETKV
;
A
#
# COMPACT_ATOMS: atom_id res chain seq x y z
N MET A 1 -4.22 -11.55 -0.83
CA MET A 1 -3.80 -10.30 -0.16
C MET A 1 -3.75 -9.17 -1.18
N LYS A 2 -4.47 -8.11 -0.92
CA LYS A 2 -4.56 -7.00 -1.85
C LYS A 2 -3.94 -5.75 -1.25
N ILE A 3 -2.96 -5.18 -1.97
CA ILE A 3 -2.28 -3.95 -1.58
C ILE A 3 -2.67 -2.87 -2.57
N LEU A 4 -3.19 -1.76 -2.07
CA LEU A 4 -3.62 -0.65 -2.90
C LEU A 4 -2.61 0.48 -2.80
N LEU A 5 -2.03 0.87 -3.94
CA LEU A 5 -1.10 1.99 -4.01
C LEU A 5 -1.84 3.24 -4.45
N MET A 6 -1.70 4.30 -3.67
CA MET A 6 -2.37 5.57 -3.93
C MET A 6 -1.34 6.68 -4.09
N CYS A 7 -1.35 7.30 -5.26
CA CYS A 7 -0.51 8.47 -5.54
C CYS A 7 -1.36 9.49 -6.25
N GLY A 8 -1.18 10.75 -5.92
CA GLY A 8 -2.01 11.80 -6.48
C GLY A 8 -2.02 11.86 -8.01
N ALA A 9 -0.86 11.67 -8.62
CA ALA A 9 -0.71 11.76 -10.07
C ALA A 9 -0.93 10.44 -10.81
N GLY A 10 -0.89 9.33 -10.13
CA GLY A 10 -1.17 8.01 -10.70
C GLY A 10 -0.05 7.33 -11.49
N ALA A 11 0.76 8.09 -12.22
CA ALA A 11 1.76 7.50 -13.11
C ALA A 11 2.84 6.70 -12.37
N SER A 12 3.41 7.28 -11.33
CA SER A 12 4.48 6.63 -10.57
C SER A 12 4.01 5.39 -9.83
N SER A 13 2.76 5.39 -9.37
CA SER A 13 2.22 4.24 -8.66
C SER A 13 2.04 3.04 -9.57
N GLY A 14 1.77 3.27 -10.86
CA GLY A 14 1.69 2.18 -11.84
C GLY A 14 3.01 1.44 -11.97
N PHE A 15 4.10 2.17 -12.07
CA PHE A 15 5.44 1.57 -12.15
C PHE A 15 5.79 0.85 -10.86
N MET A 16 5.47 1.45 -9.72
CA MET A 16 5.74 0.83 -8.43
C MET A 16 4.94 -0.46 -8.26
N ALA A 17 3.68 -0.47 -8.70
CA ALA A 17 2.85 -1.66 -8.62
C ALA A 17 3.46 -2.80 -9.44
N GLN A 18 3.95 -2.50 -10.65
CA GLN A 18 4.62 -3.51 -11.46
C GLN A 18 5.88 -4.05 -10.80
N ALA A 19 6.68 -3.15 -10.21
CA ALA A 19 7.90 -3.54 -9.54
C ALA A 19 7.61 -4.42 -8.32
N MET A 20 6.55 -4.11 -7.59
CA MET A 20 6.15 -4.90 -6.43
C MET A 20 5.62 -6.28 -6.83
N ARG A 21 4.84 -6.34 -7.91
CA ARG A 21 4.35 -7.63 -8.42
C ARG A 21 5.49 -8.52 -8.85
N LYS A 22 6.48 -7.94 -9.52
CA LYS A 22 7.67 -8.67 -9.93
C LYS A 22 8.45 -9.18 -8.73
N ALA A 23 8.63 -8.34 -7.72
CA ALA A 23 9.32 -8.73 -6.51
C ALA A 23 8.60 -9.87 -5.80
N ALA A 24 7.27 -9.81 -5.73
CA ALA A 24 6.48 -10.85 -5.12
C ALA A 24 6.63 -12.17 -5.86
N LYS A 25 6.58 -12.12 -7.18
CA LYS A 25 6.75 -13.30 -8.02
C LYS A 25 8.13 -13.91 -7.83
N ASP A 26 9.17 -13.08 -7.79
CA ASP A 26 10.55 -13.55 -7.61
C ASP A 26 10.73 -14.23 -6.25
N GLN A 27 9.93 -13.87 -5.25
CA GLN A 27 9.98 -14.44 -3.91
C GLN A 27 9.00 -15.59 -3.72
N GLY A 28 8.28 -15.97 -4.77
CA GLY A 28 7.31 -17.05 -4.69
C GLY A 28 6.02 -16.70 -3.97
N LEU A 29 5.68 -15.41 -3.90
CA LEU A 29 4.48 -14.93 -3.22
C LEU A 29 3.36 -14.74 -4.24
N ASP A 30 2.63 -15.81 -4.53
CA ASP A 30 1.61 -15.79 -5.58
C ASP A 30 0.27 -15.18 -5.17
N ASP A 31 0.04 -15.03 -3.89
CA ASP A 31 -1.24 -14.54 -3.36
C ASP A 31 -1.27 -13.04 -3.11
N ILE A 32 -0.30 -12.31 -3.63
CA ILE A 32 -0.23 -10.86 -3.44
C ILE A 32 -0.65 -10.13 -4.71
N ASP A 33 -1.70 -9.32 -4.59
CA ASP A 33 -2.17 -8.43 -5.65
C ASP A 33 -1.78 -7.00 -5.29
N VAL A 34 -1.14 -6.31 -6.21
CA VAL A 34 -0.80 -4.90 -6.03
C VAL A 34 -1.51 -4.11 -7.12
N ILE A 35 -2.34 -3.17 -6.72
CA ILE A 35 -3.14 -2.37 -7.63
C ILE A 35 -2.85 -0.89 -7.38
N ALA A 36 -2.61 -0.14 -8.44
CA ALA A 36 -2.42 1.30 -8.34
C ALA A 36 -3.70 2.01 -8.78
N ARG A 37 -4.13 2.98 -7.96
CA ARG A 37 -5.31 3.78 -8.26
C ARG A 37 -5.07 5.22 -7.85
N SER A 38 -5.84 6.13 -8.41
CA SER A 38 -5.78 7.51 -8.02
C SER A 38 -6.51 7.71 -6.68
N GLU A 39 -6.16 8.77 -5.98
CA GLU A 39 -6.79 9.09 -4.70
C GLU A 39 -8.32 9.20 -4.82
N ALA A 40 -8.80 9.70 -5.95
CA ALA A 40 -10.23 9.85 -6.17
C ALA A 40 -10.98 8.52 -6.25
N GLU A 41 -10.27 7.43 -6.56
CA GLU A 41 -10.87 6.11 -6.67
C GLU A 41 -10.72 5.27 -5.40
N MET A 42 -10.16 5.85 -4.35
CA MET A 42 -9.85 5.11 -3.14
C MET A 42 -11.08 4.40 -2.54
N ALA A 43 -12.16 5.13 -2.34
CA ALA A 43 -13.35 4.59 -1.69
C ALA A 43 -13.91 3.37 -2.42
N ASN A 44 -13.81 3.36 -3.74
CA ASN A 44 -14.34 2.25 -4.54
C ASN A 44 -13.50 0.98 -4.45
N ASN A 45 -12.27 1.10 -3.96
CA ASN A 45 -11.32 -0.01 -3.96
C ASN A 45 -10.95 -0.51 -2.55
N LEU A 46 -11.48 0.11 -1.51
CA LEU A 46 -11.11 -0.24 -0.13
C LEU A 46 -11.75 -1.51 0.39
N LYS A 47 -12.89 -1.88 -0.13
CA LYS A 47 -13.68 -2.98 0.41
C LYS A 47 -12.90 -4.29 0.54
N ASP A 48 -12.12 -4.62 -0.45
CA ASP A 48 -11.36 -5.88 -0.47
C ASP A 48 -9.87 -5.67 -0.27
N THR A 49 -9.48 -4.50 0.21
CA THR A 49 -8.07 -4.14 0.36
C THR A 49 -7.55 -4.48 1.75
N ASP A 50 -6.39 -5.12 1.79
CA ASP A 50 -5.74 -5.48 3.05
C ASP A 50 -4.81 -4.41 3.56
N LEU A 51 -4.23 -3.61 2.68
CA LEU A 51 -3.32 -2.54 3.03
C LEU A 51 -3.35 -1.44 1.97
N VAL A 52 -3.34 -0.19 2.41
CA VAL A 52 -3.19 0.95 1.52
C VAL A 52 -1.83 1.57 1.73
N MET A 53 -1.10 1.81 0.65
CA MET A 53 0.20 2.48 0.70
C MET A 53 0.12 3.78 -0.09
N PHE A 54 0.43 4.88 0.56
CA PHE A 54 0.41 6.19 -0.06
C PHE A 54 1.81 6.61 -0.47
N GLY A 55 1.94 7.35 -1.57
CA GLY A 55 3.20 7.96 -1.92
C GLY A 55 3.64 8.92 -0.82
N PRO A 56 4.95 9.06 -0.58
CA PRO A 56 5.43 9.91 0.51
C PRO A 56 5.05 11.37 0.36
N HIS A 57 4.77 11.82 -0.86
CA HIS A 57 4.32 13.18 -1.09
C HIS A 57 2.91 13.46 -0.57
N LEU A 58 2.17 12.43 -0.17
CA LEU A 58 0.84 12.60 0.41
C LEU A 58 0.87 12.63 1.95
N ALA A 59 2.04 12.60 2.55
CA ALA A 59 2.16 12.59 4.01
C ALA A 59 1.54 13.82 4.67
N TYR A 60 1.49 14.95 3.97
CA TYR A 60 0.85 16.14 4.51
C TYR A 60 -0.66 15.98 4.72
N LYS A 61 -1.25 14.99 4.08
CA LYS A 61 -2.68 14.68 4.24
C LYS A 61 -2.93 13.55 5.23
N LYS A 62 -1.94 13.16 5.99
CA LYS A 62 -2.01 11.99 6.85
C LYS A 62 -3.29 11.96 7.70
N ASP A 63 -3.62 13.07 8.36
CA ASP A 63 -4.78 13.10 9.24
C ASP A 63 -6.09 12.92 8.49
N ALA A 64 -6.21 13.55 7.33
CA ALA A 64 -7.41 13.43 6.51
C ALA A 64 -7.55 12.01 5.96
N LEU A 65 -6.44 11.42 5.51
CA LEU A 65 -6.44 10.06 4.98
C LEU A 65 -6.75 9.03 6.07
N ALA A 66 -6.20 9.23 7.25
CA ALA A 66 -6.47 8.34 8.39
C ALA A 66 -7.96 8.36 8.74
N LYS A 67 -8.56 9.54 8.73
CA LYS A 67 -9.98 9.69 9.04
C LYS A 67 -10.84 8.99 7.98
N ASP A 68 -10.49 9.13 6.72
CA ASP A 68 -11.23 8.47 5.64
C ASP A 68 -11.13 6.95 5.72
N LEU A 69 -9.95 6.42 6.09
CA LEU A 69 -9.74 4.99 6.15
C LEU A 69 -10.28 4.35 7.42
N GLU A 70 -10.46 5.13 8.48
CA GLU A 70 -10.94 4.63 9.76
C GLU A 70 -12.26 3.87 9.63
N GLN A 71 -13.17 4.38 8.82
CA GLN A 71 -14.47 3.77 8.63
C GLN A 71 -14.40 2.42 7.90
N TYR A 72 -13.31 2.14 7.23
CA TYR A 72 -13.12 0.88 6.51
C TYR A 72 -12.24 -0.11 7.24
N ASN A 73 -11.65 0.28 8.35
CA ASN A 73 -10.74 -0.56 9.15
C ASN A 73 -9.58 -1.14 8.34
N VAL A 74 -9.06 -0.36 7.41
CA VAL A 74 -7.94 -0.79 6.58
C VAL A 74 -6.67 -0.11 7.07
N PRO A 75 -5.61 -0.87 7.37
CA PRO A 75 -4.33 -0.27 7.73
C PRO A 75 -3.71 0.44 6.55
N PHE A 76 -2.95 1.48 6.84
CA PHE A 76 -2.26 2.22 5.79
C PHE A 76 -0.88 2.64 6.25
N THR A 77 -0.02 2.91 5.28
CA THR A 77 1.33 3.42 5.54
C THR A 77 1.75 4.28 4.37
N PHE A 78 2.81 5.06 4.58
CA PHE A 78 3.41 5.84 3.50
C PHE A 78 4.65 5.10 3.01
N ILE A 79 4.81 5.02 1.69
CA ILE A 79 5.95 4.35 1.08
C ILE A 79 7.23 5.09 1.50
N ASP A 80 8.28 4.33 1.83
CA ASP A 80 9.56 4.92 2.17
C ASP A 80 10.02 5.83 1.03
N LYS A 81 10.49 7.02 1.40
CA LYS A 81 10.86 8.04 0.43
C LYS A 81 11.92 7.57 -0.56
N ASP A 82 12.93 6.89 -0.06
CA ASP A 82 14.03 6.41 -0.92
C ASP A 82 13.56 5.29 -1.83
N ALA A 83 12.76 4.38 -1.30
CA ALA A 83 12.20 3.29 -2.11
C ALA A 83 11.27 3.82 -3.20
N TYR A 84 10.48 4.84 -2.87
CA TYR A 84 9.58 5.44 -3.83
C TYR A 84 10.35 6.15 -4.95
N GLY A 85 11.38 6.90 -4.59
CA GLY A 85 12.18 7.65 -5.56
C GLY A 85 12.94 6.77 -6.53
N SER A 86 13.39 5.59 -6.08
CA SER A 86 14.10 4.64 -6.93
C SER A 86 13.19 3.56 -7.53
N ILE A 87 11.91 3.61 -7.21
CA ILE A 87 10.91 2.62 -7.62
C ILE A 87 11.39 1.21 -7.23
N ASP A 88 11.80 1.08 -5.96
CA ASP A 88 12.30 -0.17 -5.43
C ASP A 88 11.13 -1.04 -4.96
N GLY A 89 10.64 -1.88 -5.87
CA GLY A 89 9.49 -2.73 -5.59
C GLY A 89 9.75 -3.72 -4.47
N ALA A 90 10.95 -4.26 -4.39
CA ALA A 90 11.28 -5.23 -3.35
C ALA A 90 11.26 -4.60 -1.95
N ALA A 91 11.86 -3.41 -1.81
CA ALA A 91 11.86 -2.70 -0.53
C ALA A 91 10.45 -2.28 -0.13
N THR A 92 9.66 -1.81 -1.10
CA THR A 92 8.28 -1.39 -0.84
C THR A 92 7.41 -2.58 -0.47
N LEU A 93 7.59 -3.70 -1.13
CA LEU A 93 6.87 -4.93 -0.80
C LEU A 93 7.23 -5.40 0.62
N LYS A 94 8.49 -5.33 0.98
CA LYS A 94 8.92 -5.69 2.34
C LYS A 94 8.25 -4.79 3.37
N GLN A 95 8.20 -3.50 3.10
CA GLN A 95 7.52 -2.57 3.99
C GLN A 95 6.05 -2.94 4.17
N ALA A 96 5.37 -3.27 3.06
CA ALA A 96 3.97 -3.67 3.11
C ALA A 96 3.78 -4.93 3.96
N LEU A 97 4.62 -5.93 3.77
CA LEU A 97 4.52 -7.18 4.50
C LEU A 97 4.81 -6.97 6.00
N ASP A 98 5.74 -6.09 6.32
CA ASP A 98 6.05 -5.78 7.72
C ASP A 98 4.86 -5.12 8.41
N VAL A 99 4.18 -4.20 7.72
CA VAL A 99 3.00 -3.54 8.29
C VAL A 99 1.87 -4.55 8.51
N LEU A 100 1.63 -5.41 7.53
CA LEU A 100 0.60 -6.43 7.64
C LEU A 100 0.91 -7.43 8.75
N LYS A 101 2.17 -7.76 8.93
CA LYS A 101 2.60 -8.67 9.98
C LYS A 101 2.37 -8.06 11.36
N ASP A 102 2.64 -6.78 11.52
CA ASP A 102 2.42 -6.09 12.78
C ASP A 102 0.95 -5.96 13.11
N THR A 103 0.10 -5.81 12.10
CA THR A 103 -1.33 -5.64 12.29
C THR A 103 -1.99 -6.94 12.76
N LYS A 104 -1.63 -8.07 12.16
CA LYS A 104 -2.24 -9.36 12.49
C LYS A 104 -2.07 -9.79 13.94
N PRO A 105 -0.88 -9.68 14.54
CA PRO A 105 -0.73 -10.07 15.96
C PRO A 105 -1.63 -9.29 16.89
N VAL A 106 -1.90 -8.03 16.59
CA VAL A 106 -2.79 -7.22 17.40
C VAL A 106 -4.22 -7.75 17.33
N GLU A 107 -4.65 -8.13 16.15
CA GLU A 107 -5.99 -8.68 15.95
C GLU A 107 -6.18 -10.01 16.66
N THR A 108 -5.17 -10.87 16.62
CA THR A 108 -5.27 -12.19 17.22
C THR A 108 -5.28 -12.15 18.74
N LYS A 109 -4.84 -11.08 19.34
CA LYS A 109 -4.83 -10.95 20.79
C LYS A 109 -6.20 -10.58 21.36
N VAL A 110 -7.05 -10.07 20.52
CA VAL A 110 -8.38 -9.68 20.91
C VAL A 110 -9.34 -10.83 20.76
#